data_a09ead564e727beaf8bfd59bc3b455d8
#
_entry.id   a09ead564e727beaf8bfd59bc3b455d8
#
_cell.length_a   1.000
_cell.length_b   1.000
_cell.length_c   1.000
_cell.angle_alpha   90.00
_cell.angle_beta   90.00
_cell.angle_gamma   90.00
#
_symmetry.space_group_name_H-M   'P 1'
#
loop_
_entity.id
_entity.type
_entity.pdbx_description
1 polymer ?
#
loop_
_entity_poly.entity_id
_entity_poly.type
_entity_poly.pdbx_seq_one_letter_code
_entity_poly.pdbx_strand_id
1 'polypeptide(L)'
;MKCVNEAQQFEREIFIAHIVKCNVLYSAYVVAVYTSLTFFMFGPLVLPIPTLVNVEYPFEVNYTPVNIIIYLHHSSVCLTVTAHLCIGVVGALLMWFAAARFECLVMEIEKITNIRMLIVCIKKELFLRR
;
A
#
# COMPACT_ATOMS: atom_id res chain seq x y z
N MET A 1 -11.39 -14.57 31.62
CA MET A 1 -11.97 -14.54 30.26
C MET A 1 -12.35 -13.16 29.75
N LYS A 2 -12.86 -12.20 30.55
CA LYS A 2 -13.18 -10.83 30.08
C LYS A 2 -11.95 -10.08 29.51
N CYS A 3 -10.79 -10.09 30.21
CA CYS A 3 -9.59 -9.36 29.76
C CYS A 3 -9.02 -9.86 28.41
N VAL A 4 -9.18 -11.14 28.08
CA VAL A 4 -8.72 -11.68 26.78
C VAL A 4 -9.61 -11.18 25.64
N ASN A 5 -10.92 -11.11 25.87
CA ASN A 5 -11.87 -10.56 24.89
C ASN A 5 -11.67 -9.07 24.65
N GLU A 6 -11.35 -8.30 25.69
CA GLU A 6 -11.09 -6.85 25.56
C GLU A 6 -9.78 -6.57 24.81
N ALA A 7 -8.73 -7.36 25.07
CA ALA A 7 -7.47 -7.28 24.30
C ALA A 7 -7.69 -7.60 22.82
N GLN A 8 -8.46 -8.65 22.53
CA GLN A 8 -8.78 -9.06 21.17
C GLN A 8 -9.67 -8.06 20.41
N GLN A 9 -10.58 -7.37 21.10
CA GLN A 9 -11.37 -6.29 20.50
C GLN A 9 -10.51 -5.07 20.19
N PHE A 10 -9.62 -4.68 21.06
CA PHE A 10 -8.73 -3.55 20.89
C PHE A 10 -7.74 -3.73 19.72
N GLU A 11 -7.12 -4.91 19.61
CA GLU A 11 -6.29 -5.26 18.45
C GLU A 11 -7.08 -5.16 17.13
N ARG A 12 -8.31 -5.65 17.16
CA ARG A 12 -9.21 -5.59 16.01
C ARG A 12 -9.53 -4.15 15.58
N GLU A 13 -9.74 -3.24 16.51
CA GLU A 13 -10.02 -1.83 16.22
C GLU A 13 -8.83 -1.15 15.55
N ILE A 14 -7.60 -1.41 16.04
CA ILE A 14 -6.38 -0.90 15.41
C ILE A 14 -6.23 -1.42 13.99
N PHE A 15 -6.39 -2.73 13.79
CA PHE A 15 -6.33 -3.31 12.46
C PHE A 15 -7.38 -2.74 11.51
N ILE A 16 -8.61 -2.55 11.97
CA ILE A 16 -9.69 -1.96 11.17
C ILE A 16 -9.34 -0.51 10.79
N ALA A 17 -8.85 0.30 11.73
CA ALA A 17 -8.44 1.67 11.46
C ALA A 17 -7.32 1.75 10.41
N HIS A 18 -6.33 0.84 10.50
CA HIS A 18 -5.25 0.74 9.52
C HIS A 18 -5.75 0.26 8.15
N ILE A 19 -6.65 -0.73 8.11
CA ILE A 19 -7.25 -1.23 6.87
C ILE A 19 -8.05 -0.15 6.17
N VAL A 20 -8.85 0.63 6.89
CA VAL A 20 -9.66 1.72 6.31
C VAL A 20 -8.77 2.78 5.68
N LYS A 21 -7.73 3.24 6.39
CA LYS A 21 -6.76 4.22 5.85
C LYS A 21 -6.04 3.68 4.61
N CYS A 22 -5.60 2.44 4.67
CA CYS A 22 -4.89 1.77 3.59
C CYS A 22 -5.80 1.59 2.36
N ASN A 23 -7.06 1.21 2.55
CA ASN A 23 -8.02 0.99 1.47
C ASN A 23 -8.30 2.26 0.68
N VAL A 24 -8.43 3.42 1.34
CA VAL A 24 -8.63 4.71 0.65
C VAL A 24 -7.43 5.08 -0.21
N LEU A 25 -6.21 4.97 0.34
CA LEU A 25 -4.98 5.25 -0.40
C LEU A 25 -4.78 4.29 -1.57
N TYR A 26 -5.02 3.00 -1.33
CA TYR A 26 -4.89 1.96 -2.34
C TYR A 26 -5.89 2.13 -3.48
N SER A 27 -7.16 2.39 -3.16
CA SER A 27 -8.20 2.59 -4.18
C SER A 27 -7.93 3.82 -5.04
N ALA A 28 -7.51 4.93 -4.44
CA ALA A 28 -7.13 6.15 -5.18
C ALA A 28 -5.95 5.89 -6.11
N TYR A 29 -4.93 5.16 -5.65
CA TYR A 29 -3.77 4.80 -6.45
C TYR A 29 -4.14 3.88 -7.62
N VAL A 30 -4.93 2.83 -7.37
CA VAL A 30 -5.40 1.90 -8.41
C VAL A 30 -6.19 2.64 -9.48
N VAL A 31 -7.13 3.51 -9.09
CA VAL A 31 -7.90 4.32 -10.03
C VAL A 31 -6.98 5.22 -10.87
N ALA A 32 -6.02 5.90 -10.26
CA ALA A 32 -5.07 6.76 -10.96
C ALA A 32 -4.23 5.97 -11.99
N VAL A 33 -3.71 4.81 -11.60
CA VAL A 33 -2.90 3.96 -12.49
C VAL A 33 -3.72 3.45 -13.66
N TYR A 34 -4.92 2.91 -13.41
CA TYR A 34 -5.78 2.40 -14.48
C TYR A 34 -6.26 3.51 -15.41
N THR A 35 -6.59 4.68 -14.88
CA THR A 35 -6.97 5.84 -15.69
C THR A 35 -5.82 6.28 -16.60
N SER A 36 -4.61 6.40 -16.06
CA SER A 36 -3.41 6.74 -16.82
C SER A 36 -3.12 5.71 -17.90
N LEU A 37 -3.16 4.41 -17.55
CA LEU A 37 -2.93 3.33 -18.50
C LEU A 37 -3.95 3.35 -19.65
N THR A 38 -5.24 3.54 -19.33
CA THR A 38 -6.31 3.64 -20.32
C THR A 38 -6.06 4.83 -21.26
N PHE A 39 -5.66 5.97 -20.71
CA PHE A 39 -5.36 7.15 -21.51
C PHE A 39 -4.16 6.95 -22.44
N PHE A 40 -3.09 6.28 -21.97
CA PHE A 40 -1.93 5.96 -22.78
C PHE A 40 -2.23 4.92 -23.88
N MET A 41 -3.07 3.93 -23.60
CA MET A 41 -3.38 2.88 -24.56
C MET A 41 -4.39 3.34 -25.64
N PHE A 42 -5.40 4.09 -25.25
CA PHE A 42 -6.50 4.48 -26.14
C PHE A 42 -6.37 5.91 -26.69
N GLY A 43 -5.57 6.77 -26.05
CA GLY A 43 -5.36 8.14 -26.48
C GLY A 43 -4.95 8.28 -27.95
N PRO A 44 -3.96 7.52 -28.44
CA PRO A 44 -3.56 7.59 -29.86
C PRO A 44 -4.64 7.12 -30.85
N LEU A 45 -5.59 6.31 -30.40
CA LEU A 45 -6.71 5.82 -31.24
C LEU A 45 -7.83 6.85 -31.39
N VAL A 46 -8.01 7.71 -30.39
CA VAL A 46 -9.10 8.69 -30.31
C VAL A 46 -8.64 10.09 -30.77
N LEU A 47 -7.41 10.44 -30.46
CA LEU A 47 -6.81 11.73 -30.81
C LEU A 47 -5.93 11.55 -32.06
N PRO A 48 -5.98 12.47 -33.04
CA PRO A 48 -5.12 12.43 -34.23
C PRO A 48 -3.67 12.83 -33.90
N ILE A 49 -3.16 12.35 -32.77
CA ILE A 49 -1.80 12.59 -32.29
C ILE A 49 -1.02 11.32 -32.52
N PRO A 50 0.05 11.32 -33.32
CA PRO A 50 0.77 10.10 -33.72
C PRO A 50 1.41 9.37 -32.53
N THR A 51 1.78 10.08 -31.46
CA THR A 51 2.27 9.49 -30.21
C THR A 51 2.04 10.46 -29.06
N LEU A 52 1.57 9.98 -27.91
CA LEU A 52 1.43 10.77 -26.66
C LEU A 52 2.79 11.20 -26.09
N VAL A 53 3.85 10.53 -26.50
CA VAL A 53 5.24 10.84 -26.08
C VAL A 53 5.95 11.39 -27.31
N ASN A 54 6.41 12.64 -27.20
CA ASN A 54 7.18 13.30 -28.25
C ASN A 54 8.61 12.73 -28.25
N VAL A 55 8.80 11.60 -28.91
CA VAL A 55 10.10 10.94 -29.05
C VAL A 55 10.63 11.22 -30.45
N GLU A 56 11.78 11.86 -30.56
CA GLU A 56 12.50 12.02 -31.80
C GLU A 56 13.15 10.68 -32.18
N TYR A 57 12.64 10.06 -33.24
CA TYR A 57 13.22 8.87 -33.80
C TYR A 57 14.24 9.23 -34.89
N PRO A 58 15.39 8.54 -34.98
CA PRO A 58 16.40 8.78 -36.01
C PRO A 58 16.02 8.26 -37.41
N PHE A 59 14.75 7.88 -37.60
CA PHE A 59 14.19 7.34 -38.83
C PHE A 59 12.79 7.87 -39.10
N GLU A 60 12.36 7.83 -40.36
CA GLU A 60 11.02 8.30 -40.76
C GLU A 60 9.92 7.42 -40.16
N VAL A 61 9.04 8.02 -39.34
CA VAL A 61 7.98 7.34 -38.61
C VAL A 61 6.69 7.22 -39.43
N ASN A 62 6.59 7.92 -40.58
CA ASN A 62 5.37 7.98 -41.41
C ASN A 62 5.01 6.69 -42.13
N TYR A 63 5.78 5.61 -41.94
CA TYR A 63 5.56 4.34 -42.58
C TYR A 63 4.71 3.42 -41.69
N THR A 64 3.58 2.96 -42.21
CA THR A 64 2.55 2.21 -41.45
C THR A 64 3.10 1.04 -40.61
N PRO A 65 3.97 0.13 -41.11
CA PRO A 65 4.51 -0.95 -40.29
C PRO A 65 5.39 -0.45 -39.11
N VAL A 66 6.10 0.65 -39.28
CA VAL A 66 6.92 1.24 -38.23
C VAL A 66 6.05 1.80 -37.10
N ASN A 67 4.95 2.46 -37.45
CA ASN A 67 3.99 2.96 -36.46
C ASN A 67 3.39 1.82 -35.60
N ILE A 68 3.07 0.70 -36.20
CA ILE A 68 2.56 -0.48 -35.48
C ILE A 68 3.60 -1.01 -34.49
N ILE A 69 4.85 -1.12 -34.93
CA ILE A 69 5.95 -1.60 -34.07
C ILE A 69 6.17 -0.65 -32.89
N ILE A 70 6.18 0.66 -33.12
CA ILE A 70 6.31 1.68 -32.09
C ILE A 70 5.15 1.59 -31.09
N TYR A 71 3.91 1.45 -31.57
CA TYR A 71 2.74 1.30 -30.73
C TYR A 71 2.83 0.04 -29.85
N LEU A 72 3.21 -1.10 -30.42
CA LEU A 72 3.41 -2.35 -29.68
C LEU A 72 4.51 -2.22 -28.63
N HIS A 73 5.61 -1.56 -28.98
CA HIS A 73 6.69 -1.30 -28.04
C HIS A 73 6.23 -0.43 -26.88
N HIS A 74 5.56 0.69 -27.13
CA HIS A 74 5.01 1.55 -26.07
C HIS A 74 4.00 0.81 -25.20
N SER A 75 3.13 0.01 -25.81
CA SER A 75 2.16 -0.80 -25.05
C SER A 75 2.86 -1.80 -24.12
N SER A 76 3.91 -2.45 -24.58
CA SER A 76 4.69 -3.40 -23.75
C SER A 76 5.40 -2.69 -22.59
N VAL A 77 5.96 -1.51 -22.82
CA VAL A 77 6.56 -0.67 -21.76
C VAL A 77 5.52 -0.25 -20.74
N CYS A 78 4.35 0.22 -21.16
CA CYS A 78 3.25 0.59 -20.26
C CYS A 78 2.81 -0.59 -19.37
N LEU A 79 2.66 -1.78 -19.95
CA LEU A 79 2.31 -3.00 -19.20
C LEU A 79 3.39 -3.36 -18.18
N THR A 80 4.66 -3.27 -18.57
CA THR A 80 5.80 -3.55 -17.69
C THR A 80 5.85 -2.57 -16.51
N VAL A 81 5.71 -1.28 -16.77
CA VAL A 81 5.66 -0.24 -15.73
C VAL A 81 4.49 -0.49 -14.79
N THR A 82 3.31 -0.81 -15.31
CA THR A 82 2.13 -1.11 -14.50
C THR A 82 2.35 -2.32 -13.59
N ALA A 83 2.98 -3.38 -14.11
CA ALA A 83 3.32 -4.56 -13.31
C ALA A 83 4.28 -4.20 -12.16
N HIS A 84 5.31 -3.39 -12.41
CA HIS A 84 6.23 -2.92 -11.37
C HIS A 84 5.53 -2.07 -10.31
N LEU A 85 4.63 -1.19 -10.72
CA LEU A 85 3.83 -0.38 -9.79
C LEU A 85 2.94 -1.27 -8.91
N CYS A 86 2.31 -2.30 -9.47
CA CYS A 86 1.51 -3.27 -8.71
C CYS A 86 2.35 -4.01 -7.64
N ILE A 87 3.55 -4.46 -8.01
CA ILE A 87 4.49 -5.11 -7.06
C ILE A 87 4.87 -4.13 -5.94
N GLY A 88 5.17 -2.88 -6.28
CA GLY A 88 5.47 -1.82 -5.31
C GLY A 88 4.34 -1.59 -4.32
N VAL A 89 3.10 -1.60 -4.79
CA VAL A 89 1.91 -1.46 -3.92
C VAL A 89 1.76 -2.64 -2.97
N VAL A 90 1.93 -3.86 -3.46
CA VAL A 90 1.90 -5.06 -2.60
C VAL A 90 2.98 -4.98 -1.53
N GLY A 91 4.19 -4.56 -1.90
CA GLY A 91 5.28 -4.32 -0.93
C GLY A 91 4.91 -3.27 0.12
N ALA A 92 4.33 -2.15 -0.28
CA ALA A 92 3.88 -1.10 0.63
C ALA A 92 2.77 -1.60 1.58
N LEU A 93 1.83 -2.40 1.10
CA LEU A 93 0.79 -3.02 1.93
C LEU A 93 1.38 -3.98 2.97
N LEU A 94 2.36 -4.79 2.60
CA LEU A 94 3.06 -5.69 3.52
C LEU A 94 3.80 -4.91 4.62
N MET A 95 4.49 -3.83 4.26
CA MET A 95 5.16 -2.95 5.21
C MET A 95 4.17 -2.27 6.15
N TRP A 96 3.03 -1.83 5.66
CA TRP A 96 1.96 -1.25 6.46
C TRP A 96 1.38 -2.26 7.46
N PHE A 97 1.15 -3.49 7.00
CA PHE A 97 0.68 -4.58 7.86
C PHE A 97 1.71 -4.93 8.95
N ALA A 98 2.99 -4.97 8.59
CA ALA A 98 4.07 -5.16 9.57
C ALA A 98 4.08 -4.04 10.61
N ALA A 99 3.94 -2.77 10.20
CA ALA A 99 3.88 -1.64 11.11
C ALA A 99 2.71 -1.76 12.11
N ALA A 100 1.52 -2.14 11.65
CA ALA A 100 0.36 -2.36 12.52
C ALA A 100 0.62 -3.50 13.54
N ARG A 101 1.34 -4.56 13.14
CA ARG A 101 1.74 -5.63 14.04
C ARG A 101 2.73 -5.17 15.10
N PHE A 102 3.69 -4.33 14.73
CA PHE A 102 4.63 -3.75 15.70
C PHE A 102 3.92 -2.84 16.70
N GLU A 103 2.95 -2.05 16.26
CA GLU A 103 2.15 -1.19 17.14
C GLU A 103 1.36 -2.02 18.18
N CYS A 104 0.74 -3.13 17.76
CA CYS A 104 0.09 -4.06 18.68
C CYS A 104 1.10 -4.66 19.69
N LEU A 105 2.29 -5.06 19.23
CA LEU A 105 3.35 -5.60 20.10
C LEU A 105 3.84 -4.58 21.15
N VAL A 106 4.04 -3.33 20.76
CA VAL A 106 4.44 -2.25 21.68
C VAL A 106 3.40 -2.10 22.80
N MET A 107 2.13 -2.08 22.45
CA MET A 107 1.06 -1.94 23.44
C MET A 107 0.93 -3.17 24.35
N GLU A 108 1.16 -4.37 23.84
CA GLU A 108 1.24 -5.57 24.68
C GLU A 108 2.38 -5.48 25.71
N ILE A 109 3.56 -5.01 25.28
CA ILE A 109 4.72 -4.83 26.16
C ILE A 109 4.43 -3.76 27.22
N GLU A 110 3.83 -2.64 26.85
CA GLU A 110 3.43 -1.59 27.79
C GLU A 110 2.44 -2.11 28.83
N LYS A 111 1.44 -2.89 28.40
CA LYS A 111 0.48 -3.52 29.29
C LYS A 111 1.12 -4.49 30.28
N ILE A 112 2.09 -5.28 29.82
CA ILE A 112 2.87 -6.20 30.69
C ILE A 112 3.71 -5.41 31.69
N THR A 113 4.34 -4.33 31.26
CA THR A 113 5.16 -3.46 32.13
C THR A 113 4.30 -2.81 33.20
N ASN A 114 3.13 -2.29 32.84
CA ASN A 114 2.18 -1.71 33.79
C ASN A 114 1.67 -2.73 34.81
N ILE A 115 1.36 -3.95 34.40
CA ILE A 115 0.91 -5.03 35.30
C ILE A 115 2.04 -5.43 36.25
N ARG A 116 3.28 -5.53 35.81
CA ARG A 116 4.44 -5.81 36.67
C ARG A 116 4.65 -4.70 37.68
N MET A 117 4.58 -3.45 37.27
CA MET A 117 4.65 -2.29 38.15
C MET A 117 3.54 -2.32 39.21
N LEU A 118 2.30 -2.64 38.81
CA LEU A 118 1.17 -2.78 39.71
C LEU A 118 1.41 -3.91 40.76
N ILE A 119 1.87 -5.06 40.32
CA ILE A 119 2.22 -6.20 41.20
C ILE A 119 3.32 -5.82 42.20
N VAL A 120 4.34 -5.08 41.75
CA VAL A 120 5.42 -4.58 42.62
C VAL A 120 4.87 -3.59 43.67
N CYS A 121 4.00 -2.65 43.27
CA CYS A 121 3.35 -1.72 44.19
C CYS A 121 2.48 -2.42 45.23
N ILE A 122 1.66 -3.39 44.82
CA ILE A 122 0.82 -4.18 45.73
C ILE A 122 1.67 -4.98 46.72
N LYS A 123 2.75 -5.61 46.26
CA LYS A 123 3.69 -6.33 47.16
C LYS A 123 4.34 -5.40 48.16
N LYS A 124 4.73 -4.21 47.77
CA LYS A 124 5.32 -3.20 48.65
C LYS A 124 4.34 -2.71 49.73
N GLU A 125 3.07 -2.46 49.35
CA GLU A 125 2.03 -2.10 50.30
C GLU A 125 1.72 -3.24 51.30
N LEU A 126 1.64 -4.48 50.83
CA LEU A 126 1.43 -5.65 51.69
C LEU A 126 2.59 -5.85 52.67
N PHE A 127 3.83 -5.54 52.28
CA PHE A 127 5.01 -5.61 53.13
C PHE A 127 5.03 -4.49 54.18
N LEU A 128 4.53 -3.30 53.88
CA LEU A 128 4.44 -2.17 54.80
C LEU A 128 3.30 -2.29 55.83
N ARG A 129 2.31 -3.13 55.58
CA ARG A 129 1.19 -3.40 56.49
C ARG A 129 1.44 -4.58 57.45
N ARG A 130 2.58 -5.25 57.36
CA ARG A 130 3.04 -6.31 58.24
C ARG A 130 4.07 -5.80 59.24
#